data_cfedd7bfd6ea54f7ec99a332e801ef9d
#
_entry.id   cfedd7bfd6ea54f7ec99a332e801ef9d
#
_cell.length_a   1.000
_cell.length_b   1.000
_cell.length_c   1.000
_cell.angle_alpha   90.00
_cell.angle_beta   90.00
_cell.angle_gamma   90.00
#
_symmetry.space_group_name_H-M   'P 1'
#
loop_
_entity.id
_entity.type
_entity.pdbx_description
1 polymer ?
#
loop_
_entity_poly.entity_id
_entity_poly.type
_entity_poly.pdbx_seq_one_letter_code
_entity_poly.pdbx_strand_id
1 'polypeptide(L)'
;MAHKFVYFVFFVYICTQNNRIDMEKAFVYGMSVEGENFTDRVKETKRLKMDLENGINVILVSPRRIGKSSIVRKVMKEITDPKIKIVFMDIYDCRSEYDFYNRFATELLKQTATKTEQVIENIKKFLVRLTPKIAFSPEPMSEFSLSLGITPQNYQPEEILQLPEMIGQAQGVHIVACVDEFQQIGEMPDTLTIQKRLRGIWQHQRNVSYCLFGSKKHLMTKLFQNRRMPFYQFGEMMFLDKIPTADWVPFICSRFERQGKKISEELAKRICETVEGNSSYVQQLAWNVLAETEQTTTEEDFCRGVDALLAQCSALFEEQLKGLTGYQLNFIRALCDGVTSDFGSKAILETYNLGSKSNISRIKSALQDKEMIDFDNDTVYLEDPVFKIWYKRNK
;
A
#
# COMPACT_ATOMS: atom_id res chain seq x y z
N MET A 1 -2.83 8.91 52.68
CA MET A 1 -1.97 8.09 51.77
C MET A 1 -2.56 7.92 50.35
N ALA A 2 -3.85 7.90 50.17
CA ALA A 2 -4.48 7.73 48.82
C ALA A 2 -4.20 8.83 47.81
N HIS A 3 -4.13 10.12 48.22
CA HIS A 3 -3.87 11.22 47.33
C HIS A 3 -2.47 11.25 46.65
N LYS A 4 -1.44 10.72 47.32
CA LYS A 4 -0.08 10.65 46.76
C LYS A 4 0.05 9.54 45.72
N PHE A 5 -0.75 8.50 45.81
CA PHE A 5 -0.71 7.36 44.85
C PHE A 5 -1.37 7.77 43.51
N VAL A 6 -2.45 8.56 43.55
CA VAL A 6 -3.14 9.03 42.35
C VAL A 6 -2.24 10.01 41.55
N TYR A 7 -1.50 10.89 42.21
CA TYR A 7 -0.54 11.80 41.54
C TYR A 7 0.64 11.03 40.92
N PHE A 8 1.12 9.97 41.58
CA PHE A 8 2.21 9.15 41.04
C PHE A 8 1.77 8.35 39.80
N VAL A 9 0.58 7.76 39.83
CA VAL A 9 0.01 7.05 38.66
C VAL A 9 -0.28 8.00 37.52
N PHE A 10 -0.79 9.21 37.80
CA PHE A 10 -1.03 10.23 36.79
C PHE A 10 0.26 10.80 36.20
N PHE A 11 1.30 10.97 37.01
CA PHE A 11 2.63 11.41 36.57
C PHE A 11 3.32 10.35 35.71
N VAL A 12 3.23 9.07 36.10
CA VAL A 12 3.73 7.95 35.29
C VAL A 12 2.94 7.83 33.98
N TYR A 13 1.62 8.01 34.01
CA TYR A 13 0.77 7.99 32.80
C TYR A 13 1.07 9.16 31.85
N ILE A 14 1.32 10.35 32.34
CA ILE A 14 1.73 11.52 31.52
C ILE A 14 3.15 11.34 31.00
N CYS A 15 4.08 10.80 31.79
CA CYS A 15 5.43 10.49 31.31
C CYS A 15 5.45 9.36 30.27
N THR A 16 4.56 8.38 30.35
CA THR A 16 4.47 7.31 29.32
C THR A 16 3.74 7.76 28.05
N GLN A 17 2.91 8.79 28.11
CA GLN A 17 2.27 9.36 26.92
C GLN A 17 3.16 10.36 26.16
N ASN A 18 4.12 11.02 26.83
CA ASN A 18 4.98 12.04 26.23
C ASN A 18 6.40 11.58 25.87
N ASN A 19 6.78 10.34 26.18
CA ASN A 19 8.06 9.77 25.75
C ASN A 19 7.85 8.60 24.78
N ARG A 20 7.18 8.82 23.65
CA ARG A 20 7.77 8.25 22.44
C ARG A 20 9.05 9.04 22.22
N ILE A 21 10.15 8.50 22.73
CA ILE A 21 11.49 8.83 22.24
C ILE A 21 11.35 8.56 20.74
N ASP A 22 11.26 9.62 19.95
CA ASP A 22 11.40 9.55 18.51
C ASP A 22 12.87 9.19 18.29
N MET A 23 13.18 7.89 18.50
CA MET A 23 14.48 7.35 18.15
C MET A 23 14.58 7.56 16.65
N GLU A 24 15.42 8.52 16.26
CA GLU A 24 15.68 8.83 14.87
C GLU A 24 16.20 7.56 14.19
N LYS A 25 15.26 6.85 13.52
CA LYS A 25 15.58 5.60 12.83
C LYS A 25 16.42 5.97 11.63
N ALA A 26 17.62 5.42 11.53
CA ALA A 26 18.48 5.65 10.38
C ALA A 26 17.78 5.24 9.06
N PHE A 27 17.11 4.10 9.07
CA PHE A 27 16.35 3.56 7.94
C PHE A 27 15.03 2.96 8.43
N VAL A 28 13.98 3.04 7.59
CA VAL A 28 12.63 2.54 7.91
C VAL A 28 12.14 1.62 6.79
N TYR A 29 11.87 0.37 7.15
CA TYR A 29 11.30 -0.64 6.24
C TYR A 29 10.22 -1.47 6.98
N GLY A 30 9.37 -2.16 6.21
CA GLY A 30 8.26 -2.94 6.77
C GLY A 30 7.06 -2.11 7.27
N MET A 31 7.12 -0.78 7.17
CA MET A 31 6.04 0.14 7.53
C MET A 31 6.02 1.37 6.61
N SER A 32 4.97 2.17 6.72
CA SER A 32 4.90 3.46 6.02
C SER A 32 5.98 4.42 6.53
N VAL A 33 6.62 5.11 5.60
CA VAL A 33 7.70 6.07 5.87
C VAL A 33 7.10 7.47 6.00
N GLU A 34 7.53 8.23 6.99
CA GLU A 34 7.03 9.58 7.28
C GLU A 34 8.17 10.54 7.67
N GLY A 35 7.88 11.85 7.59
CA GLY A 35 8.80 12.91 8.02
C GLY A 35 10.13 12.85 7.28
N GLU A 36 11.23 12.97 8.00
CA GLU A 36 12.59 12.98 7.44
C GLU A 36 13.01 11.65 6.78
N ASN A 37 12.35 10.55 7.14
CA ASN A 37 12.60 9.26 6.52
C ASN A 37 11.99 9.13 5.12
N PHE A 38 11.14 10.07 4.73
CA PHE A 38 10.56 10.15 3.40
C PHE A 38 11.54 10.88 2.48
N THR A 39 12.06 10.20 1.46
CA THR A 39 12.96 10.80 0.48
C THR A 39 12.28 10.92 -0.88
N ASP A 40 12.65 11.98 -1.62
CA ASP A 40 12.16 12.30 -2.97
C ASP A 40 10.63 12.43 -3.09
N ARG A 41 10.07 12.14 -4.25
CA ARG A 41 8.63 12.20 -4.57
C ARG A 41 8.05 13.61 -4.53
N VAL A 42 8.88 14.64 -4.70
CA VAL A 42 8.42 16.05 -4.60
C VAL A 42 7.36 16.36 -5.66
N LYS A 43 7.58 15.91 -6.90
CA LYS A 43 6.67 16.14 -8.02
C LYS A 43 5.36 15.40 -7.84
N GLU A 44 5.43 14.12 -7.49
CA GLU A 44 4.26 13.26 -7.29
C GLU A 44 3.46 13.71 -6.07
N THR A 45 4.11 14.10 -4.96
CA THR A 45 3.46 14.65 -3.78
C THR A 45 2.70 15.92 -4.11
N LYS A 46 3.36 16.86 -4.83
CA LYS A 46 2.74 18.13 -5.26
C LYS A 46 1.55 17.89 -6.19
N ARG A 47 1.69 16.98 -7.15
CA ARG A 47 0.62 16.66 -8.10
C ARG A 47 -0.56 16.03 -7.39
N LEU A 48 -0.33 14.98 -6.59
CA LEU A 48 -1.38 14.28 -5.85
C LEU A 48 -2.13 15.24 -4.90
N LYS A 49 -1.38 16.09 -4.18
CA LYS A 49 -1.99 17.12 -3.33
C LYS A 49 -2.89 18.05 -4.11
N MET A 50 -2.38 18.61 -5.22
CA MET A 50 -3.13 19.52 -6.07
C MET A 50 -4.42 18.89 -6.60
N ASP A 51 -4.36 17.65 -7.07
CA ASP A 51 -5.51 16.96 -7.62
C ASP A 51 -6.58 16.73 -6.54
N LEU A 52 -6.18 16.25 -5.35
CA LEU A 52 -7.11 16.00 -4.25
C LEU A 52 -7.74 17.28 -3.68
N GLU A 53 -6.98 18.36 -3.56
CA GLU A 53 -7.48 19.68 -3.13
C GLU A 53 -8.48 20.29 -4.13
N ASN A 54 -8.39 19.91 -5.41
CA ASN A 54 -9.30 20.37 -6.46
C ASN A 54 -10.44 19.38 -6.80
N GLY A 55 -10.62 18.35 -5.97
CA GLY A 55 -11.71 17.40 -6.15
C GLY A 55 -11.55 16.43 -7.32
N ILE A 56 -10.31 16.22 -7.79
CA ILE A 56 -10.00 15.28 -8.88
C ILE A 56 -9.82 13.89 -8.29
N ASN A 57 -10.50 12.89 -8.85
CA ASN A 57 -10.27 11.49 -8.51
C ASN A 57 -8.90 11.06 -9.03
N VAL A 58 -8.13 10.37 -8.20
CA VAL A 58 -6.79 9.87 -8.54
C VAL A 58 -6.73 8.36 -8.38
N ILE A 59 -6.17 7.69 -9.35
CA ILE A 59 -5.84 6.27 -9.30
C ILE A 59 -4.33 6.13 -9.25
N LEU A 60 -3.81 5.78 -8.06
CA LEU A 60 -2.38 5.65 -7.84
C LEU A 60 -1.95 4.18 -7.96
N VAL A 61 -1.12 3.89 -8.94
CA VAL A 61 -0.67 2.54 -9.27
C VAL A 61 0.83 2.43 -9.12
N SER A 62 1.31 1.42 -8.42
CA SER A 62 2.73 1.08 -8.40
C SER A 62 2.95 -0.35 -7.96
N PRO A 63 4.11 -0.95 -8.25
CA PRO A 63 4.52 -2.20 -7.65
C PRO A 63 4.52 -2.15 -6.12
N ARG A 64 4.58 -3.31 -5.49
CA ARG A 64 4.72 -3.42 -4.03
C ARG A 64 6.00 -2.76 -3.53
N ARG A 65 5.95 -2.21 -2.31
CA ARG A 65 7.10 -1.69 -1.56
C ARG A 65 7.82 -0.48 -2.20
N ILE A 66 7.15 0.24 -3.12
CA ILE A 66 7.67 1.46 -3.76
C ILE A 66 7.29 2.75 -3.00
N GLY A 67 6.44 2.66 -1.96
CA GLY A 67 6.09 3.79 -1.10
C GLY A 67 4.73 4.44 -1.37
N LYS A 68 3.76 3.72 -2.00
CA LYS A 68 2.38 4.23 -2.24
C LYS A 68 1.71 4.80 -1.00
N SER A 69 1.55 3.97 0.02
CA SER A 69 0.87 4.37 1.26
C SER A 69 1.62 5.49 1.97
N SER A 70 2.96 5.56 1.81
CA SER A 70 3.78 6.65 2.37
C SER A 70 3.50 7.99 1.71
N ILE A 71 3.41 8.06 0.36
CA ILE A 71 3.10 9.32 -0.33
C ILE A 71 1.67 9.77 -0.04
N VAL A 72 0.69 8.86 -0.02
CA VAL A 72 -0.69 9.19 0.33
C VAL A 72 -0.76 9.77 1.76
N ARG A 73 -0.15 9.10 2.73
CA ARG A 73 -0.10 9.59 4.12
C ARG A 73 0.62 10.93 4.26
N LYS A 74 1.69 11.16 3.50
CA LYS A 74 2.36 12.46 3.44
C LYS A 74 1.42 13.55 2.94
N VAL A 75 0.77 13.32 1.80
CA VAL A 75 -0.19 14.28 1.22
C VAL A 75 -1.36 14.55 2.18
N MET A 76 -1.88 13.51 2.84
CA MET A 76 -2.92 13.68 3.86
C MET A 76 -2.51 14.63 4.99
N LYS A 77 -1.24 14.60 5.41
CA LYS A 77 -0.71 15.50 6.44
C LYS A 77 -0.45 16.92 5.92
N GLU A 78 -0.15 17.07 4.63
CA GLU A 78 0.13 18.35 3.99
C GLU A 78 -1.12 19.11 3.55
N ILE A 79 -2.27 18.45 3.43
CA ILE A 79 -3.56 19.10 3.18
C ILE A 79 -4.08 19.63 4.53
N THR A 80 -3.99 20.93 4.69
CA THR A 80 -4.35 21.62 5.96
C THR A 80 -5.63 22.47 5.86
N ASP A 81 -6.28 22.50 4.69
CA ASP A 81 -7.54 23.22 4.51
C ASP A 81 -8.64 22.59 5.40
N PRO A 82 -9.21 23.34 6.36
CA PRO A 82 -10.26 22.83 7.25
C PRO A 82 -11.56 22.44 6.52
N LYS A 83 -11.72 22.92 5.29
CA LYS A 83 -12.84 22.54 4.40
C LYS A 83 -12.63 21.19 3.70
N ILE A 84 -11.47 20.58 3.84
CA ILE A 84 -11.17 19.26 3.28
C ILE A 84 -11.05 18.26 4.43
N LYS A 85 -11.83 17.21 4.39
CA LYS A 85 -11.72 16.08 5.31
C LYS A 85 -11.22 14.86 4.58
N ILE A 86 -10.13 14.29 5.07
CA ILE A 86 -9.53 13.11 4.44
C ILE A 86 -9.88 11.89 5.27
N VAL A 87 -10.39 10.88 4.60
CA VAL A 87 -10.74 9.59 5.17
C VAL A 87 -9.85 8.53 4.55
N PHE A 88 -9.12 7.80 5.37
CA PHE A 88 -8.26 6.69 4.93
C PHE A 88 -8.88 5.37 5.33
N MET A 89 -8.92 4.42 4.41
CA MET A 89 -9.32 3.05 4.68
C MET A 89 -8.47 2.05 3.89
N ASP A 90 -8.15 0.94 4.51
CA ASP A 90 -7.52 -0.21 3.90
C ASP A 90 -8.57 -1.32 3.77
N ILE A 91 -8.74 -1.83 2.56
CA ILE A 91 -9.73 -2.88 2.26
C ILE A 91 -9.10 -4.24 1.95
N TYR A 92 -7.85 -4.44 2.34
CA TYR A 92 -7.11 -5.68 2.09
C TYR A 92 -7.82 -6.94 2.61
N ASP A 93 -8.44 -6.85 3.77
CA ASP A 93 -9.15 -7.95 4.43
C ASP A 93 -10.62 -8.10 4.00
N CYS A 94 -11.14 -7.19 3.16
CA CYS A 94 -12.51 -7.27 2.66
C CYS A 94 -12.65 -8.39 1.62
N ARG A 95 -13.48 -9.39 1.92
CA ARG A 95 -13.70 -10.57 1.05
C ARG A 95 -15.03 -10.53 0.32
N SER A 96 -15.93 -9.65 0.75
CA SER A 96 -17.28 -9.48 0.19
C SER A 96 -17.64 -8.00 0.08
N GLU A 97 -18.70 -7.70 -0.68
CA GLU A 97 -19.25 -6.35 -0.75
C GLU A 97 -19.72 -5.85 0.62
N TYR A 98 -20.18 -6.75 1.50
CA TYR A 98 -20.63 -6.40 2.85
C TYR A 98 -19.46 -5.97 3.73
N ASP A 99 -18.33 -6.65 3.66
CA ASP A 99 -17.11 -6.25 4.37
C ASP A 99 -16.68 -4.87 3.92
N PHE A 100 -16.71 -4.61 2.61
CA PHE A 100 -16.38 -3.31 2.04
C PHE A 100 -17.34 -2.23 2.55
N TYR A 101 -18.66 -2.44 2.49
CA TYR A 101 -19.62 -1.43 2.95
C TYR A 101 -19.50 -1.15 4.45
N ASN A 102 -19.28 -2.18 5.26
CA ASN A 102 -19.04 -2.03 6.70
C ASN A 102 -17.77 -1.19 6.95
N ARG A 103 -16.67 -1.51 6.28
CA ARG A 103 -15.39 -0.79 6.41
C ARG A 103 -15.56 0.66 5.94
N PHE A 104 -16.16 0.86 4.78
CA PHE A 104 -16.38 2.16 4.17
C PHE A 104 -17.19 3.09 5.08
N ALA A 105 -18.34 2.65 5.54
CA ALA A 105 -19.19 3.44 6.43
C ALA A 105 -18.52 3.70 7.79
N THR A 106 -17.88 2.67 8.38
CA THR A 106 -17.20 2.79 9.67
C THR A 106 -16.07 3.82 9.64
N GLU A 107 -15.20 3.75 8.65
CA GLU A 107 -14.06 4.68 8.56
C GLU A 107 -14.51 6.09 8.21
N LEU A 108 -15.53 6.26 7.35
CA LEU A 108 -16.13 7.56 7.09
C LEU A 108 -16.66 8.19 8.37
N LEU A 109 -17.49 7.48 9.12
CA LEU A 109 -18.09 8.00 10.34
C LEU A 109 -17.05 8.33 11.41
N LYS A 110 -16.08 7.42 11.62
CA LYS A 110 -15.01 7.58 12.60
C LYS A 110 -14.14 8.81 12.33
N GLN A 111 -13.77 9.04 11.06
CA GLN A 111 -12.82 10.10 10.70
C GLN A 111 -13.49 11.43 10.36
N THR A 112 -14.80 11.45 10.09
CA THR A 112 -15.56 12.69 9.80
C THR A 112 -16.42 13.17 10.96
N ALA A 113 -16.55 12.39 12.04
CA ALA A 113 -17.33 12.76 13.21
C ALA A 113 -16.90 14.14 13.76
N THR A 114 -17.84 15.08 13.80
CA THR A 114 -17.69 16.36 14.46
C THR A 114 -18.42 16.31 15.80
N LYS A 115 -17.94 17.08 16.80
CA LYS A 115 -18.56 17.15 18.13
C LYS A 115 -19.93 17.85 18.15
N THR A 116 -20.44 18.29 17.01
CA THR A 116 -21.71 19.01 16.92
C THR A 116 -22.88 18.01 17.03
N GLU A 117 -23.66 18.12 18.09
CA GLU A 117 -24.79 17.21 18.41
C GLU A 117 -25.75 16.99 17.23
N GLN A 118 -26.01 18.03 16.44
CA GLN A 118 -26.94 17.96 15.29
C GLN A 118 -26.44 17.06 14.15
N VAL A 119 -25.13 17.05 13.89
CA VAL A 119 -24.53 16.18 12.87
C VAL A 119 -24.54 14.73 13.35
N ILE A 120 -24.22 14.53 14.63
CA ILE A 120 -24.29 13.21 15.27
C ILE A 120 -25.74 12.69 15.24
N GLU A 121 -26.72 13.53 15.50
CA GLU A 121 -28.14 13.14 15.47
C GLU A 121 -28.62 12.80 14.07
N ASN A 122 -28.22 13.57 13.06
CA ASN A 122 -28.55 13.28 11.65
C ASN A 122 -27.90 11.97 11.17
N ILE A 123 -26.63 11.75 11.53
CA ILE A 123 -25.93 10.50 11.25
C ILE A 123 -26.57 9.33 12.00
N LYS A 124 -26.95 9.51 13.27
CA LYS A 124 -27.69 8.51 14.05
C LYS A 124 -29.03 8.18 13.41
N LYS A 125 -29.81 9.17 13.03
CA LYS A 125 -31.12 8.97 12.34
C LYS A 125 -30.95 8.22 11.01
N PHE A 126 -29.89 8.53 10.27
CA PHE A 126 -29.52 7.84 9.04
C PHE A 126 -29.12 6.38 9.32
N LEU A 127 -28.26 6.14 10.30
CA LEU A 127 -27.83 4.78 10.69
C LEU A 127 -28.97 3.94 11.27
N VAL A 128 -29.84 4.51 12.07
CA VAL A 128 -31.07 3.83 12.58
C VAL A 128 -31.99 3.44 11.44
N ARG A 129 -32.06 4.25 10.39
CA ARG A 129 -32.82 3.94 9.17
C ARG A 129 -32.17 2.80 8.37
N LEU A 130 -30.84 2.76 8.30
CA LEU A 130 -30.08 1.69 7.63
C LEU A 130 -30.13 0.37 8.41
N THR A 131 -30.10 0.43 9.73
CA THR A 131 -30.02 -0.75 10.60
C THR A 131 -30.85 -0.55 11.87
N PRO A 132 -32.15 -0.95 11.87
CA PRO A 132 -33.01 -0.76 13.02
C PRO A 132 -32.56 -1.40 14.34
N LYS A 133 -31.49 -2.20 14.31
CA LYS A 133 -30.97 -2.96 15.47
C LYS A 133 -29.68 -2.39 16.08
N ILE A 134 -29.17 -1.23 15.62
CA ILE A 134 -27.99 -0.64 16.25
C ILE A 134 -28.41 -0.04 17.61
N ALA A 135 -28.04 -0.73 18.69
CA ALA A 135 -28.09 -0.16 20.02
C ALA A 135 -26.89 0.76 20.20
N PHE A 136 -27.11 2.05 20.24
CA PHE A 136 -26.08 3.03 20.61
C PHE A 136 -25.88 2.98 22.12
N SER A 137 -24.67 2.59 22.56
CA SER A 137 -24.26 2.82 23.94
C SER A 137 -24.01 4.32 24.15
N PRO A 138 -24.49 4.93 25.24
CA PRO A 138 -24.34 6.37 25.50
C PRO A 138 -22.94 6.79 25.99
N GLU A 139 -21.93 5.95 25.93
CA GLU A 139 -20.57 6.27 26.41
C GLU A 139 -19.77 7.12 25.41
N PRO A 140 -18.81 7.96 25.92
CA PRO A 140 -18.09 8.91 25.08
C PRO A 140 -17.22 8.22 24.02
N MET A 141 -17.11 8.83 22.84
CA MET A 141 -16.54 8.40 21.56
C MET A 141 -15.10 7.87 21.56
N SER A 142 -14.53 7.38 22.65
CA SER A 142 -13.16 6.85 22.70
C SER A 142 -13.01 5.38 22.29
N GLU A 143 -14.12 4.63 22.18
CA GLU A 143 -14.11 3.21 21.76
C GLU A 143 -15.24 2.90 20.76
N PHE A 144 -15.21 3.56 19.60
CA PHE A 144 -16.09 3.22 18.50
C PHE A 144 -15.55 2.02 17.72
N SER A 145 -15.66 0.84 18.26
CA SER A 145 -15.63 -0.39 17.47
C SER A 145 -17.01 -0.63 16.87
N LEU A 146 -17.43 0.22 15.94
CA LEU A 146 -18.65 0.02 15.17
C LEU A 146 -18.37 -1.01 14.07
N SER A 147 -18.63 -2.26 14.37
CA SER A 147 -19.15 -3.15 13.36
C SER A 147 -20.61 -2.73 13.15
N LEU A 148 -20.92 -2.07 12.04
CA LEU A 148 -22.28 -1.61 11.73
C LEU A 148 -23.25 -2.80 11.53
N GLY A 149 -22.72 -4.04 11.53
CA GLY A 149 -23.52 -5.25 11.37
C GLY A 149 -24.30 -5.26 10.07
N ILE A 150 -23.78 -4.63 9.02
CA ILE A 150 -24.40 -4.62 7.69
C ILE A 150 -24.49 -6.06 7.18
N THR A 151 -25.69 -6.51 6.90
CA THR A 151 -25.97 -7.85 6.39
C THR A 151 -26.83 -7.76 5.12
N PRO A 152 -26.88 -8.81 4.29
CA PRO A 152 -27.69 -8.82 3.08
C PRO A 152 -29.18 -8.49 3.29
N GLN A 153 -29.67 -8.67 4.52
CA GLN A 153 -31.09 -8.49 4.85
C GLN A 153 -31.44 -7.09 5.34
N ASN A 154 -30.43 -6.27 5.71
CA ASN A 154 -30.68 -5.02 6.42
C ASN A 154 -29.91 -3.81 5.88
N TYR A 155 -29.46 -3.83 4.63
CA TYR A 155 -28.72 -2.71 4.05
C TYR A 155 -29.20 -2.38 2.63
N GLN A 156 -29.00 -1.12 2.27
CA GLN A 156 -29.14 -0.64 0.89
C GLN A 156 -27.79 -0.07 0.46
N PRO A 157 -27.09 -0.70 -0.49
CA PRO A 157 -25.75 -0.29 -0.92
C PRO A 157 -25.68 1.17 -1.33
N GLU A 158 -26.73 1.64 -2.01
CA GLU A 158 -26.85 2.99 -2.53
C GLU A 158 -26.78 4.04 -1.41
N GLU A 159 -27.47 3.79 -0.29
CA GLU A 159 -27.48 4.70 0.86
C GLU A 159 -26.11 4.77 1.53
N ILE A 160 -25.41 3.63 1.66
CA ILE A 160 -24.07 3.59 2.24
C ILE A 160 -23.07 4.33 1.34
N LEU A 161 -23.16 4.13 0.04
CA LEU A 161 -22.27 4.76 -0.92
C LEU A 161 -22.53 6.27 -1.08
N GLN A 162 -23.74 6.76 -0.74
CA GLN A 162 -24.06 8.18 -0.68
C GLN A 162 -23.59 8.87 0.62
N LEU A 163 -23.21 8.10 1.63
CA LEU A 163 -22.84 8.63 2.94
C LEU A 163 -21.77 9.74 2.89
N PRO A 164 -20.65 9.63 2.14
CA PRO A 164 -19.66 10.70 2.09
C PRO A 164 -20.21 11.99 1.48
N GLU A 165 -21.04 11.92 0.46
CA GLU A 165 -21.69 13.10 -0.13
C GLU A 165 -22.63 13.79 0.87
N MET A 166 -23.44 13.00 1.59
CA MET A 166 -24.32 13.52 2.63
C MET A 166 -23.57 14.19 3.77
N ILE A 167 -22.45 13.60 4.21
CA ILE A 167 -21.60 14.18 5.25
C ILE A 167 -20.94 15.47 4.73
N GLY A 168 -20.43 15.47 3.51
CA GLY A 168 -19.83 16.64 2.87
C GLY A 168 -20.79 17.81 2.82
N GLN A 169 -22.01 17.57 2.35
CA GLN A 169 -23.08 18.59 2.29
C GLN A 169 -23.49 19.07 3.68
N ALA A 170 -23.70 18.16 4.63
CA ALA A 170 -24.14 18.51 5.98
C ALA A 170 -23.11 19.32 6.77
N GLN A 171 -21.84 19.09 6.52
CA GLN A 171 -20.74 19.78 7.20
C GLN A 171 -20.16 20.96 6.40
N GLY A 172 -20.55 21.13 5.13
CA GLY A 172 -19.98 22.14 4.24
C GLY A 172 -18.51 21.88 3.91
N VAL A 173 -18.11 20.61 3.80
CA VAL A 173 -16.72 20.20 3.55
C VAL A 173 -16.63 19.30 2.31
N HIS A 174 -15.45 19.27 1.71
CA HIS A 174 -15.10 18.29 0.69
C HIS A 174 -14.46 17.07 1.35
N ILE A 175 -14.89 15.86 0.98
CA ILE A 175 -14.35 14.59 1.50
C ILE A 175 -13.41 13.99 0.49
N VAL A 176 -12.18 13.71 0.89
CA VAL A 176 -11.21 12.94 0.13
C VAL A 176 -11.17 11.52 0.70
N ALA A 177 -11.74 10.57 -0.03
CA ALA A 177 -11.76 9.16 0.37
C ALA A 177 -10.55 8.42 -0.23
N CYS A 178 -9.56 8.14 0.61
CA CYS A 178 -8.36 7.37 0.26
C CYS A 178 -8.58 5.89 0.56
N VAL A 179 -8.60 5.05 -0.48
CA VAL A 179 -8.85 3.61 -0.37
C VAL A 179 -7.63 2.83 -0.80
N ASP A 180 -6.95 2.21 0.17
CA ASP A 180 -5.80 1.32 -0.07
C ASP A 180 -6.26 -0.08 -0.47
N GLU A 181 -5.43 -0.76 -1.26
CA GLU A 181 -5.63 -2.10 -1.82
C GLU A 181 -6.94 -2.22 -2.62
N PHE A 182 -7.29 -1.16 -3.38
CA PHE A 182 -8.56 -1.07 -4.13
C PHE A 182 -8.78 -2.20 -5.13
N GLN A 183 -7.72 -2.86 -5.61
CA GLN A 183 -7.87 -4.04 -6.48
C GLN A 183 -8.67 -5.18 -5.84
N GLN A 184 -8.84 -5.20 -4.51
CA GLN A 184 -9.70 -6.18 -3.83
C GLN A 184 -11.14 -6.16 -4.35
N ILE A 185 -11.63 -4.99 -4.77
CA ILE A 185 -12.94 -4.90 -5.44
C ILE A 185 -12.99 -5.80 -6.70
N GLY A 186 -11.86 -5.95 -7.40
CA GLY A 186 -11.74 -6.81 -8.59
C GLY A 186 -11.70 -8.30 -8.29
N GLU A 187 -11.43 -8.69 -7.06
CA GLU A 187 -11.31 -10.08 -6.59
C GLU A 187 -12.57 -10.58 -5.85
N MET A 188 -13.51 -9.68 -5.54
CA MET A 188 -14.76 -10.03 -4.85
C MET A 188 -15.72 -10.84 -5.73
N PRO A 189 -16.54 -11.72 -5.15
CA PRO A 189 -17.65 -12.33 -5.86
C PRO A 189 -18.55 -11.25 -6.49
N ASP A 190 -19.03 -11.50 -7.72
CA ASP A 190 -19.86 -10.56 -8.49
C ASP A 190 -19.26 -9.15 -8.66
N THR A 191 -17.93 -9.11 -8.80
CA THR A 191 -17.14 -7.86 -8.89
C THR A 191 -17.72 -6.86 -9.91
N LEU A 192 -18.28 -7.32 -11.02
CA LEU A 192 -18.80 -6.41 -12.06
C LEU A 192 -20.03 -5.64 -11.57
N THR A 193 -20.93 -6.27 -10.84
CA THR A 193 -22.10 -5.62 -10.24
C THR A 193 -21.68 -4.60 -9.17
N ILE A 194 -20.72 -4.97 -8.32
CA ILE A 194 -20.16 -4.07 -7.31
C ILE A 194 -19.54 -2.84 -7.98
N GLN A 195 -18.69 -3.03 -8.99
CA GLN A 195 -18.08 -1.92 -9.72
C GLN A 195 -19.08 -1.00 -10.40
N LYS A 196 -20.13 -1.55 -11.04
CA LYS A 196 -21.20 -0.75 -11.66
C LYS A 196 -21.93 0.11 -10.62
N ARG A 197 -22.21 -0.46 -9.43
CA ARG A 197 -22.87 0.23 -8.34
C ARG A 197 -22.00 1.35 -7.78
N LEU A 198 -20.74 1.07 -7.46
CA LEU A 198 -19.76 2.06 -7.02
C LEU A 198 -19.65 3.21 -8.02
N ARG A 199 -19.37 2.88 -9.28
CA ARG A 199 -19.22 3.88 -10.35
C ARG A 199 -20.48 4.70 -10.55
N GLY A 200 -21.64 4.05 -10.56
CA GLY A 200 -22.94 4.70 -10.79
C GLY A 200 -23.25 5.77 -9.75
N ILE A 201 -22.80 5.57 -8.52
CA ILE A 201 -23.04 6.52 -7.41
C ILE A 201 -21.93 7.55 -7.35
N TRP A 202 -20.67 7.12 -7.28
CA TRP A 202 -19.53 7.98 -7.04
C TRP A 202 -19.33 9.06 -8.11
N GLN A 203 -19.62 8.76 -9.39
CA GLN A 203 -19.49 9.74 -10.47
C GLN A 203 -20.42 10.96 -10.35
N HIS A 204 -21.48 10.87 -9.55
CA HIS A 204 -22.46 11.94 -9.37
C HIS A 204 -22.22 12.78 -8.10
N GLN A 205 -21.30 12.38 -7.25
CA GLN A 205 -20.94 13.10 -6.04
C GLN A 205 -20.17 14.39 -6.37
N ARG A 206 -20.46 15.45 -5.65
CA ARG A 206 -19.87 16.79 -5.87
C ARG A 206 -18.95 17.23 -4.74
N ASN A 207 -19.22 16.71 -3.54
CA ASN A 207 -18.44 17.03 -2.34
C ASN A 207 -17.45 15.91 -1.96
N VAL A 208 -17.17 14.99 -2.90
CA VAL A 208 -16.28 13.85 -2.66
C VAL A 208 -15.32 13.68 -3.82
N SER A 209 -14.06 13.41 -3.50
CA SER A 209 -13.08 12.86 -4.43
C SER A 209 -12.46 11.59 -3.88
N TYR A 210 -11.97 10.75 -4.77
CA TYR A 210 -11.44 9.44 -4.45
C TYR A 210 -9.97 9.36 -4.81
N CYS A 211 -9.15 8.90 -3.85
CA CYS A 211 -7.79 8.45 -4.09
C CYS A 211 -7.76 6.93 -3.96
N LEU A 212 -7.85 6.23 -5.09
CA LEU A 212 -7.90 4.77 -5.14
C LEU A 212 -6.52 4.22 -5.49
N PHE A 213 -5.97 3.39 -4.64
CA PHE A 213 -4.63 2.89 -4.86
C PHE A 213 -4.47 1.43 -4.45
N GLY A 214 -3.49 0.77 -5.09
CA GLY A 214 -3.27 -0.65 -4.88
C GLY A 214 -1.93 -1.13 -5.41
N SER A 215 -1.52 -2.31 -4.96
CA SER A 215 -0.21 -2.86 -5.22
C SER A 215 -0.16 -3.80 -6.45
N LYS A 216 -1.29 -4.38 -6.85
CA LYS A 216 -1.37 -5.30 -8.00
C LYS A 216 -1.58 -4.50 -9.28
N LYS A 217 -0.48 -4.06 -9.91
CA LYS A 217 -0.49 -3.22 -11.12
C LYS A 217 -1.43 -3.74 -12.19
N HIS A 218 -1.35 -5.03 -12.53
CA HIS A 218 -2.17 -5.64 -13.56
C HIS A 218 -3.68 -5.58 -13.25
N LEU A 219 -4.09 -5.77 -11.98
CA LEU A 219 -5.51 -5.67 -11.58
C LEU A 219 -5.99 -4.22 -11.61
N MET A 220 -5.19 -3.28 -11.08
CA MET A 220 -5.52 -1.85 -11.16
C MET A 220 -5.65 -1.39 -12.61
N THR A 221 -4.71 -1.77 -13.48
CA THR A 221 -4.79 -1.45 -14.92
C THR A 221 -6.04 -2.07 -15.57
N LYS A 222 -6.37 -3.31 -15.23
CA LYS A 222 -7.59 -3.98 -15.71
C LYS A 222 -8.86 -3.23 -15.28
N LEU A 223 -8.94 -2.77 -14.03
CA LEU A 223 -10.10 -2.04 -13.50
C LEU A 223 -10.30 -0.67 -14.18
N PHE A 224 -9.21 0.09 -14.39
CA PHE A 224 -9.29 1.51 -14.74
C PHE A 224 -8.94 1.84 -16.19
N GLN A 225 -8.19 1.00 -16.90
CA GLN A 225 -7.81 1.23 -18.29
C GLN A 225 -8.56 0.36 -19.31
N ASN A 226 -9.25 -0.69 -18.86
CA ASN A 226 -10.03 -1.50 -19.76
C ASN A 226 -11.39 -0.82 -20.06
N ARG A 227 -11.63 -0.49 -21.34
CA ARG A 227 -12.87 0.18 -21.81
C ARG A 227 -14.16 -0.57 -21.49
N ARG A 228 -14.08 -1.87 -21.20
CA ARG A 228 -15.24 -2.70 -20.84
C ARG A 228 -15.57 -2.69 -19.36
N MET A 229 -14.70 -2.09 -18.53
CA MET A 229 -14.86 -2.07 -17.09
C MET A 229 -15.55 -0.78 -16.62
N PRO A 230 -16.39 -0.84 -15.58
CA PRO A 230 -17.15 0.32 -15.09
C PRO A 230 -16.28 1.51 -14.68
N PHE A 231 -15.09 1.27 -14.13
CA PHE A 231 -14.18 2.31 -13.68
C PHE A 231 -13.30 2.92 -14.80
N TYR A 232 -13.52 2.53 -16.06
CA TYR A 232 -12.77 3.15 -17.16
C TYR A 232 -12.89 4.68 -17.11
N GLN A 233 -11.74 5.37 -17.10
CA GLN A 233 -11.65 6.84 -17.01
C GLN A 233 -12.39 7.44 -15.78
N PHE A 234 -12.31 6.80 -14.64
CA PHE A 234 -12.91 7.33 -13.40
C PHE A 234 -12.14 8.52 -12.83
N GLY A 235 -10.85 8.58 -13.00
CA GLY A 235 -9.98 9.63 -12.50
C GLY A 235 -8.64 9.65 -13.21
N GLU A 236 -7.74 10.48 -12.74
CA GLU A 236 -6.39 10.58 -13.27
C GLU A 236 -5.55 9.40 -12.82
N MET A 237 -4.88 8.75 -13.78
CA MET A 237 -3.95 7.66 -13.51
C MET A 237 -2.57 8.22 -13.19
N MET A 238 -2.09 7.95 -11.98
CA MET A 238 -0.75 8.28 -11.53
C MET A 238 0.05 7.00 -11.30
N PHE A 239 1.13 6.83 -12.03
CA PHE A 239 2.06 5.73 -11.86
C PHE A 239 3.24 6.19 -11.02
N LEU A 240 3.55 5.44 -9.95
CA LEU A 240 4.77 5.67 -9.18
C LEU A 240 5.86 4.75 -9.69
N ASP A 241 6.89 5.33 -10.24
CA ASP A 241 8.11 4.64 -10.62
C ASP A 241 9.04 4.46 -9.41
N LYS A 242 10.12 3.71 -9.59
CA LYS A 242 11.19 3.59 -8.60
C LYS A 242 11.83 4.96 -8.37
N ILE A 243 12.23 5.26 -7.14
CA ILE A 243 13.01 6.45 -6.82
C ILE A 243 14.36 6.35 -7.52
N PRO A 244 14.81 7.39 -8.25
CA PRO A 244 16.09 7.38 -8.92
C PRO A 244 17.27 7.14 -7.96
N THR A 245 18.27 6.40 -8.41
CA THR A 245 19.48 6.16 -7.62
C THR A 245 20.18 7.46 -7.21
N ALA A 246 20.12 8.48 -8.06
CA ALA A 246 20.67 9.80 -7.77
C ALA A 246 20.06 10.49 -6.53
N ASP A 247 18.78 10.17 -6.22
CA ASP A 247 18.10 10.72 -5.04
C ASP A 247 18.32 9.82 -3.81
N TRP A 248 18.52 8.52 -4.02
CA TRP A 248 18.85 7.58 -2.94
C TRP A 248 20.27 7.77 -2.38
N VAL A 249 21.27 8.00 -3.22
CA VAL A 249 22.68 8.06 -2.80
C VAL A 249 22.92 9.14 -1.72
N PRO A 250 22.51 10.41 -1.91
CA PRO A 250 22.65 11.44 -0.88
C PRO A 250 21.89 11.09 0.40
N PHE A 251 20.70 10.51 0.28
CA PHE A 251 19.90 10.08 1.42
C PHE A 251 20.62 9.01 2.25
N ILE A 252 21.16 7.96 1.60
CA ILE A 252 21.90 6.89 2.28
C ILE A 252 23.14 7.47 2.97
N CYS A 253 23.96 8.26 2.27
CA CYS A 253 25.15 8.86 2.83
C CYS A 253 24.83 9.71 4.06
N SER A 254 23.82 10.57 3.99
CA SER A 254 23.41 11.41 5.12
C SER A 254 22.95 10.59 6.34
N ARG A 255 22.32 9.42 6.12
CA ARG A 255 21.89 8.54 7.21
C ARG A 255 23.06 7.84 7.89
N PHE A 256 24.07 7.44 7.14
CA PHE A 256 25.32 6.92 7.71
C PHE A 256 26.03 7.98 8.53
N GLU A 257 26.17 9.22 8.03
CA GLU A 257 26.80 10.33 8.73
C GLU A 257 26.10 10.67 10.06
N ARG A 258 24.76 10.67 10.10
CA ARG A 258 24.01 10.86 11.33
C ARG A 258 24.25 9.78 12.38
N GLN A 259 24.67 8.59 11.96
CA GLN A 259 25.06 7.50 12.86
C GLN A 259 26.57 7.51 13.18
N GLY A 260 27.30 8.57 12.79
CA GLY A 260 28.74 8.69 12.99
C GLY A 260 29.58 7.76 12.12
N LYS A 261 29.00 7.23 11.04
CA LYS A 261 29.64 6.29 10.10
C LYS A 261 29.73 6.90 8.71
N LYS A 262 30.54 6.30 7.84
CA LYS A 262 30.72 6.77 6.46
C LYS A 262 30.51 5.64 5.48
N ILE A 263 29.85 5.96 4.35
CA ILE A 263 29.74 5.08 3.18
C ILE A 263 30.14 5.88 1.94
N SER A 264 30.82 5.25 0.99
CA SER A 264 31.12 5.89 -0.29
C SER A 264 29.86 5.98 -1.16
N GLU A 265 29.79 7.00 -2.03
CA GLU A 265 28.69 7.13 -3.01
C GLU A 265 28.59 5.89 -3.91
N GLU A 266 29.73 5.26 -4.24
CA GLU A 266 29.78 4.03 -5.03
C GLU A 266 29.09 2.86 -4.32
N LEU A 267 29.38 2.62 -3.04
CA LEU A 267 28.70 1.57 -2.26
C LEU A 267 27.23 1.91 -2.02
N ALA A 268 26.89 3.17 -1.78
CA ALA A 268 25.49 3.61 -1.67
C ALA A 268 24.73 3.39 -2.98
N LYS A 269 25.34 3.66 -4.13
CA LYS A 269 24.78 3.34 -5.46
C LYS A 269 24.58 1.84 -5.64
N ARG A 270 25.55 1.03 -5.25
CA ARG A 270 25.46 -0.45 -5.33
C ARG A 270 24.35 -1.01 -4.44
N ILE A 271 24.08 -0.43 -3.27
CA ILE A 271 22.90 -0.79 -2.47
C ILE A 271 21.64 -0.68 -3.32
N CYS A 272 21.44 0.45 -4.00
CA CYS A 272 20.28 0.68 -4.85
C CYS A 272 20.20 -0.30 -6.02
N GLU A 273 21.33 -0.50 -6.73
CA GLU A 273 21.40 -1.36 -7.90
C GLU A 273 21.17 -2.84 -7.54
N THR A 274 21.71 -3.30 -6.42
CA THR A 274 21.56 -4.69 -5.94
C THR A 274 20.08 -5.08 -5.76
N VAL A 275 19.28 -4.16 -5.26
CA VAL A 275 17.84 -4.40 -5.03
C VAL A 275 16.97 -3.71 -6.07
N GLU A 276 17.54 -3.37 -7.23
CA GLU A 276 16.86 -2.76 -8.38
C GLU A 276 16.02 -1.51 -8.01
N GLY A 277 16.46 -0.71 -7.03
CA GLY A 277 15.79 0.51 -6.58
C GLY A 277 14.45 0.27 -5.86
N ASN A 278 14.13 -0.96 -5.42
CA ASN A 278 12.95 -1.21 -4.61
C ASN A 278 13.07 -0.51 -3.26
N SER A 279 12.22 0.49 -3.00
CA SER A 279 12.38 1.43 -1.88
C SER A 279 12.48 0.75 -0.52
N SER A 280 11.69 -0.31 -0.26
CA SER A 280 11.76 -1.04 0.99
C SER A 280 13.08 -1.79 1.14
N TYR A 281 13.53 -2.43 0.07
CA TYR A 281 14.78 -3.17 0.08
C TYR A 281 16.02 -2.27 0.07
N VAL A 282 15.96 -1.10 -0.56
CA VAL A 282 17.05 -0.09 -0.45
C VAL A 282 17.27 0.28 1.01
N GLN A 283 16.20 0.59 1.73
CA GLN A 283 16.31 0.94 3.15
C GLN A 283 16.73 -0.26 4.02
N GLN A 284 16.20 -1.46 3.74
CA GLN A 284 16.55 -2.67 4.49
C GLN A 284 18.03 -3.07 4.27
N LEU A 285 18.50 -3.04 3.02
CA LEU A 285 19.91 -3.35 2.71
C LEU A 285 20.83 -2.28 3.28
N ALA A 286 20.47 -0.99 3.16
CA ALA A 286 21.26 0.09 3.75
C ALA A 286 21.35 -0.04 5.28
N TRP A 287 20.27 -0.46 5.96
CA TRP A 287 20.29 -0.77 7.39
C TRP A 287 21.24 -1.94 7.71
N ASN A 288 21.17 -3.04 6.95
CA ASN A 288 22.02 -4.19 7.17
C ASN A 288 23.52 -3.82 6.98
N VAL A 289 23.83 -3.07 5.92
CA VAL A 289 25.21 -2.59 5.67
C VAL A 289 25.67 -1.64 6.79
N LEU A 290 24.79 -0.72 7.24
CA LEU A 290 25.09 0.18 8.36
C LEU A 290 25.40 -0.61 9.65
N ALA A 291 24.68 -1.70 9.90
CA ALA A 291 24.88 -2.54 11.08
C ALA A 291 26.25 -3.25 11.06
N GLU A 292 26.72 -3.66 9.88
CA GLU A 292 28.03 -4.30 9.69
C GLU A 292 29.20 -3.31 9.70
N THR A 293 28.95 -2.03 9.42
CA THR A 293 29.98 -0.99 9.33
C THR A 293 30.41 -0.55 10.74
N GLU A 294 31.70 -0.51 11.01
CA GLU A 294 32.23 0.09 12.26
C GLU A 294 32.34 1.62 12.12
N GLN A 295 33.20 2.14 11.27
CA GLN A 295 33.42 3.56 11.01
C GLN A 295 33.22 3.95 9.55
N THR A 296 33.88 3.24 8.66
CA THR A 296 33.81 3.46 7.20
C THR A 296 33.47 2.14 6.54
N THR A 297 32.43 2.14 5.74
CA THR A 297 31.93 0.94 5.06
C THR A 297 32.98 0.38 4.11
N THR A 298 33.29 -0.88 4.27
CA THR A 298 34.15 -1.66 3.39
C THR A 298 33.34 -2.51 2.42
N GLU A 299 34.02 -3.09 1.43
CA GLU A 299 33.42 -4.07 0.51
C GLU A 299 32.92 -5.31 1.25
N GLU A 300 33.63 -5.73 2.29
CA GLU A 300 33.21 -6.86 3.13
C GLU A 300 31.96 -6.57 3.95
N ASP A 301 31.81 -5.34 4.49
CA ASP A 301 30.60 -4.91 5.20
C ASP A 301 29.39 -4.93 4.27
N PHE A 302 29.56 -4.43 3.03
CA PHE A 302 28.53 -4.50 2.02
C PHE A 302 28.12 -5.96 1.71
N CYS A 303 29.09 -6.85 1.49
CA CYS A 303 28.80 -8.27 1.24
C CYS A 303 28.06 -8.92 2.42
N ARG A 304 28.49 -8.67 3.67
CA ARG A 304 27.78 -9.17 4.86
C ARG A 304 26.37 -8.61 4.97
N GLY A 305 26.17 -7.33 4.65
CA GLY A 305 24.83 -6.73 4.61
C GLY A 305 23.90 -7.38 3.58
N VAL A 306 24.43 -7.75 2.41
CA VAL A 306 23.68 -8.52 1.39
C VAL A 306 23.36 -9.92 1.90
N ASP A 307 24.32 -10.62 2.51
CA ASP A 307 24.10 -11.96 3.06
C ASP A 307 23.05 -11.95 4.17
N ALA A 308 23.05 -10.94 5.04
CA ALA A 308 22.03 -10.75 6.06
C ALA A 308 20.64 -10.53 5.44
N LEU A 309 20.53 -9.73 4.37
CA LEU A 309 19.25 -9.54 3.66
C LEU A 309 18.73 -10.85 3.08
N LEU A 310 19.58 -11.63 2.43
CA LEU A 310 19.19 -12.91 1.83
C LEU A 310 18.77 -13.91 2.89
N ALA A 311 19.49 -13.99 4.01
CA ALA A 311 19.12 -14.85 5.14
C ALA A 311 17.76 -14.48 5.74
N GLN A 312 17.48 -13.19 5.90
CA GLN A 312 16.18 -12.69 6.39
C GLN A 312 15.01 -13.07 5.48
N CYS A 313 15.23 -13.15 4.17
CA CYS A 313 14.19 -13.46 3.18
C CYS A 313 14.09 -14.97 2.86
N SER A 314 15.05 -15.80 3.26
CA SER A 314 15.19 -17.20 2.81
C SER A 314 13.95 -18.04 3.09
N ALA A 315 13.42 -17.99 4.31
CA ALA A 315 12.25 -18.78 4.68
C ALA A 315 11.00 -18.43 3.84
N LEU A 316 10.81 -17.16 3.53
CA LEU A 316 9.72 -16.70 2.66
C LEU A 316 9.90 -17.26 1.24
N PHE A 317 11.08 -17.15 0.68
CA PHE A 317 11.38 -17.60 -0.69
C PHE A 317 11.30 -19.12 -0.82
N GLU A 318 11.75 -19.86 0.18
CA GLU A 318 11.57 -21.31 0.23
C GLU A 318 10.10 -21.71 0.24
N GLU A 319 9.27 -21.02 1.01
CA GLU A 319 7.84 -21.29 1.05
C GLU A 319 7.15 -20.98 -0.27
N GLN A 320 7.53 -19.89 -0.92
CA GLN A 320 7.02 -19.55 -2.26
C GLN A 320 7.36 -20.63 -3.28
N LEU A 321 8.55 -21.21 -3.24
CA LEU A 321 8.95 -22.29 -4.16
C LEU A 321 8.20 -23.59 -3.90
N LYS A 322 7.88 -23.95 -2.65
CA LYS A 322 7.13 -25.18 -2.32
C LYS A 322 5.75 -25.22 -2.96
N GLY A 323 5.13 -24.06 -3.15
CA GLY A 323 3.82 -23.94 -3.79
C GLY A 323 3.82 -24.02 -5.32
N LEU A 324 4.96 -24.31 -5.97
CA LEU A 324 5.12 -24.30 -7.42
C LEU A 324 5.17 -25.71 -8.01
N THR A 325 4.56 -25.85 -9.20
CA THR A 325 4.72 -27.07 -10.04
C THR A 325 6.10 -27.10 -10.69
N GLY A 326 6.54 -28.28 -11.16
CA GLY A 326 7.81 -28.42 -11.87
C GLY A 326 7.97 -27.48 -13.07
N TYR A 327 6.89 -27.26 -13.85
CA TYR A 327 6.91 -26.31 -14.96
C TYR A 327 7.05 -24.85 -14.52
N GLN A 328 6.42 -24.48 -13.42
CA GLN A 328 6.56 -23.14 -12.82
C GLN A 328 7.97 -22.91 -12.28
N LEU A 329 8.56 -23.90 -11.60
CA LEU A 329 9.96 -23.86 -11.15
C LEU A 329 10.94 -23.68 -12.30
N ASN A 330 10.73 -24.44 -13.38
CA ASN A 330 11.55 -24.35 -14.59
C ASN A 330 11.42 -22.96 -15.26
N PHE A 331 10.24 -22.37 -15.25
CA PHE A 331 10.01 -21.01 -15.75
C PHE A 331 10.72 -19.95 -14.89
N ILE A 332 10.64 -20.07 -13.57
CA ILE A 332 11.40 -19.21 -12.63
C ILE A 332 12.91 -19.33 -12.87
N ARG A 333 13.41 -20.57 -13.09
CA ARG A 333 14.83 -20.78 -13.43
C ARG A 333 15.21 -20.05 -14.70
N ALA A 334 14.40 -20.15 -15.77
CA ALA A 334 14.65 -19.42 -17.00
C ALA A 334 14.73 -17.90 -16.79
N LEU A 335 13.82 -17.33 -15.98
CA LEU A 335 13.85 -15.92 -15.61
C LEU A 335 15.11 -15.54 -14.81
N CYS A 336 15.51 -16.36 -13.86
CA CYS A 336 16.74 -16.15 -13.09
C CYS A 336 17.99 -16.20 -13.98
N ASP A 337 18.00 -17.05 -15.00
CA ASP A 337 19.08 -17.14 -15.99
C ASP A 337 19.06 -15.99 -17.02
N GLY A 338 18.06 -15.13 -16.99
CA GLY A 338 17.98 -13.91 -17.82
C GLY A 338 17.08 -14.04 -19.06
N VAL A 339 16.31 -15.12 -19.18
CA VAL A 339 15.29 -15.22 -20.25
C VAL A 339 14.10 -14.38 -19.84
N THR A 340 13.77 -13.33 -20.60
CA THR A 340 12.68 -12.40 -20.28
C THR A 340 11.59 -12.36 -21.34
N SER A 341 11.83 -12.93 -22.53
CA SER A 341 10.88 -12.98 -23.65
C SER A 341 10.97 -14.31 -24.40
N ASP A 342 10.16 -14.49 -25.43
CA ASP A 342 10.18 -15.64 -26.37
C ASP A 342 10.12 -17.03 -25.73
N PHE A 343 9.48 -17.16 -24.57
CA PHE A 343 9.32 -18.43 -23.85
C PHE A 343 8.64 -19.54 -24.67
N GLY A 344 7.98 -19.19 -25.75
CA GLY A 344 7.35 -20.14 -26.69
C GLY A 344 8.28 -20.64 -27.80
N SER A 345 9.54 -20.19 -27.86
CA SER A 345 10.51 -20.69 -28.83
C SER A 345 10.93 -22.13 -28.52
N LYS A 346 11.19 -22.92 -29.56
CA LYS A 346 11.58 -24.32 -29.41
C LYS A 346 12.82 -24.50 -28.53
N ALA A 347 13.81 -23.65 -28.74
CA ALA A 347 15.06 -23.65 -27.95
C ALA A 347 14.83 -23.48 -26.45
N ILE A 348 14.03 -22.48 -26.05
CA ILE A 348 13.74 -22.20 -24.63
C ILE A 348 12.86 -23.30 -24.03
N LEU A 349 11.84 -23.77 -24.76
CA LEU A 349 10.96 -24.87 -24.32
C LEU A 349 11.74 -26.13 -23.99
N GLU A 350 12.70 -26.50 -24.85
CA GLU A 350 13.55 -27.68 -24.66
C GLU A 350 14.61 -27.48 -23.58
N THR A 351 15.31 -26.33 -23.58
CA THR A 351 16.36 -26.03 -22.60
C THR A 351 15.85 -26.05 -21.17
N TYR A 352 14.67 -25.47 -20.93
CA TYR A 352 14.11 -25.33 -19.60
C TYR A 352 12.98 -26.34 -19.32
N ASN A 353 12.69 -27.26 -20.22
CA ASN A 353 11.59 -28.24 -20.08
C ASN A 353 10.27 -27.57 -19.67
N LEU A 354 9.82 -26.61 -20.45
CA LEU A 354 8.59 -25.83 -20.17
C LEU A 354 7.32 -26.50 -20.74
N GLY A 355 7.46 -27.62 -21.39
CA GLY A 355 6.38 -28.34 -22.04
C GLY A 355 6.02 -27.74 -23.40
N SER A 356 4.73 -27.57 -23.68
CA SER A 356 4.26 -27.03 -24.96
C SER A 356 4.10 -25.51 -24.92
N LYS A 357 4.08 -24.87 -26.09
CA LYS A 357 3.81 -23.44 -26.23
C LYS A 357 2.49 -22.99 -25.56
N SER A 358 1.46 -23.83 -25.61
CA SER A 358 0.17 -23.56 -24.95
C SER A 358 0.25 -23.59 -23.42
N ASN A 359 1.23 -24.28 -22.84
CA ASN A 359 1.44 -24.33 -21.41
C ASN A 359 2.02 -23.00 -20.85
N ILE A 360 2.77 -22.23 -21.67
CA ILE A 360 3.41 -20.99 -21.25
C ILE A 360 2.39 -19.97 -20.73
N SER A 361 1.25 -19.80 -21.40
CA SER A 361 0.21 -18.87 -20.94
C SER A 361 -0.35 -19.26 -19.57
N ARG A 362 -0.51 -20.57 -19.31
CA ARG A 362 -0.98 -21.06 -18.01
C ARG A 362 0.05 -20.85 -16.91
N ILE A 363 1.33 -21.11 -17.22
CA ILE A 363 2.44 -20.86 -16.27
C ILE A 363 2.50 -19.38 -15.91
N LYS A 364 2.48 -18.51 -16.93
CA LYS A 364 2.52 -17.06 -16.75
C LYS A 364 1.35 -16.57 -15.88
N SER A 365 0.12 -16.94 -16.22
CA SER A 365 -1.06 -16.56 -15.42
C SER A 365 -0.92 -17.03 -13.97
N ALA A 366 -0.59 -18.31 -13.76
CA ALA A 366 -0.47 -18.84 -12.41
C ALA A 366 0.66 -18.21 -11.57
N LEU A 367 1.76 -17.82 -12.18
CA LEU A 367 2.86 -17.12 -11.49
C LEU A 367 2.51 -15.65 -11.23
N GLN A 368 1.75 -15.00 -12.12
CA GLN A 368 1.23 -13.65 -11.91
C GLN A 368 0.18 -13.62 -10.80
N ASP A 369 -0.74 -14.59 -10.77
CA ASP A 369 -1.73 -14.74 -9.69
C ASP A 369 -1.06 -14.95 -8.32
N LYS A 370 0.13 -15.59 -8.32
CA LYS A 370 0.98 -15.76 -7.13
C LYS A 370 1.87 -14.55 -6.84
N GLU A 371 1.78 -13.49 -7.65
CA GLU A 371 2.59 -12.27 -7.53
C GLU A 371 4.11 -12.53 -7.54
N MET A 372 4.56 -13.53 -8.27
CA MET A 372 5.98 -13.84 -8.46
C MET A 372 6.57 -13.18 -9.69
N ILE A 373 5.74 -12.92 -10.70
CA ILE A 373 6.12 -12.25 -11.95
C ILE A 373 5.12 -11.15 -12.31
N ASP A 374 5.61 -10.16 -13.07
CA ASP A 374 4.74 -9.21 -13.77
C ASP A 374 5.30 -8.97 -15.19
N PHE A 375 4.59 -8.15 -15.97
CA PHE A 375 4.88 -7.90 -17.36
C PHE A 375 5.11 -6.43 -17.62
N ASP A 376 6.09 -6.12 -18.46
CA ASP A 376 6.22 -4.84 -19.12
C ASP A 376 6.26 -5.08 -20.62
N ASN A 377 5.15 -4.78 -21.30
CA ASN A 377 4.89 -5.18 -22.68
C ASN A 377 5.06 -6.70 -22.84
N ASP A 378 5.96 -7.17 -23.69
CA ASP A 378 6.24 -8.60 -23.91
C ASP A 378 7.31 -9.17 -22.97
N THR A 379 7.91 -8.33 -22.14
CA THR A 379 8.97 -8.72 -21.21
C THR A 379 8.39 -9.19 -19.89
N VAL A 380 8.83 -10.36 -19.42
CA VAL A 380 8.48 -10.92 -18.12
C VAL A 380 9.61 -10.65 -17.14
N TYR A 381 9.28 -10.21 -15.94
CA TYR A 381 10.26 -10.01 -14.88
C TYR A 381 9.76 -10.58 -13.54
N LEU A 382 10.70 -10.84 -12.64
CA LEU A 382 10.40 -11.23 -11.27
C LEU A 382 9.98 -9.99 -10.47
N GLU A 383 8.87 -10.09 -9.74
CA GLU A 383 8.37 -9.00 -8.89
C GLU A 383 9.35 -8.65 -7.76
N ASP A 384 10.01 -9.64 -7.21
CA ASP A 384 10.94 -9.46 -6.10
C ASP A 384 12.39 -9.56 -6.58
N PRO A 385 13.15 -8.43 -6.59
CA PRO A 385 14.53 -8.44 -7.06
C PRO A 385 15.48 -9.23 -6.14
N VAL A 386 15.17 -9.33 -4.85
CA VAL A 386 16.00 -10.07 -3.87
C VAL A 386 15.82 -11.57 -4.06
N PHE A 387 14.63 -12.02 -4.49
CA PHE A 387 14.37 -13.42 -4.83
C PHE A 387 15.32 -13.93 -5.92
N LYS A 388 15.58 -13.13 -6.96
CA LYS A 388 16.51 -13.49 -8.05
C LYS A 388 17.93 -13.74 -7.54
N ILE A 389 18.41 -12.87 -6.65
CA ILE A 389 19.76 -12.99 -6.07
C ILE A 389 19.84 -14.23 -5.19
N TRP A 390 18.83 -14.39 -4.32
CA TRP A 390 18.74 -15.54 -3.43
C TRP A 390 18.66 -16.87 -4.20
N TYR A 391 17.84 -16.93 -5.26
CA TYR A 391 17.69 -18.13 -6.08
C TYR A 391 19.03 -18.53 -6.73
N LYS A 392 19.76 -17.59 -7.31
CA LYS A 392 21.08 -17.85 -7.93
C LYS A 392 22.14 -18.34 -6.96
N ARG A 393 22.03 -18.00 -5.67
CA ARG A 393 22.99 -18.45 -4.65
C ARG A 393 22.64 -19.80 -4.03
N ASN A 394 21.37 -20.20 -4.05
CA ASN A 394 20.89 -21.38 -3.33
C ASN A 394 20.39 -22.52 -4.24
N LYS A 395 20.27 -22.29 -5.55
CA LYS A 395 19.79 -23.26 -6.52
C LYS A 395 20.68 -23.30 -7.77
#